data_2e84a618e95c03b29a52deecc550b3fe
#
_entry.id   2e84a618e95c03b29a52deecc550b3fe
#
_cell.length_a   1.000
_cell.length_b   1.000
_cell.length_c   1.000
_cell.angle_alpha   90.00
_cell.angle_beta   90.00
_cell.angle_gamma   90.00
#
_symmetry.space_group_name_H-M   'P 1'
#
loop_
_entity.id
_entity.type
_entity.pdbx_description
1 polymer ?
#
loop_
_entity_poly.entity_id
_entity_poly.type
_entity_poly.pdbx_seq_one_letter_code
_entity_poly.pdbx_strand_id
1 'polypeptide(L)'
;MSTLDRALTHSNNIGIDECEVVVIKKNITTVRITDSEIVEIKQNFDRNYGIRLIHQKKIASIQTTNKEKITGSIDEGLKMTLKLKSKEFWRGLPDKKETTHLEGTFDQKLKDISGSKAADIAQNMINSSENKKIDTITGSLNIVDEDFELCNSKGLNFNHKSTYISGIINAESEQDTLPVSGIGHACGRTLSKFSPEQIGDDAKNMCIGSINPQKINSGKYSIIFEPYSVGEILSFVVASNFNFKTLSEKKSCFSNNFKNKISADEFNLTDDPHIPEGIGTKAIDDEGVKTKKIKLIENGVFKNPIFY
;
A
#
# COMPACT_ATOMS: atom_id res chain seq x y z
N MET A 1 7.91 18.09 25.20
CA MET A 1 8.45 18.23 23.85
C MET A 1 8.44 16.85 23.22
N SER A 2 7.73 16.69 22.11
CA SER A 2 7.65 15.41 21.40
C SER A 2 9.01 15.00 20.82
N THR A 3 9.15 13.75 20.42
CA THR A 3 10.37 13.28 19.72
C THR A 3 10.59 14.04 18.41
N LEU A 4 9.53 14.35 17.70
CA LEU A 4 9.52 15.12 16.46
C LEU A 4 10.00 16.57 16.70
N ASP A 5 9.45 17.23 17.73
CA ASP A 5 9.87 18.60 18.08
C ASP A 5 11.36 18.66 18.44
N ARG A 6 11.86 17.67 19.20
CA ARG A 6 13.30 17.60 19.53
C ARG A 6 14.17 17.47 18.27
N ALA A 7 13.74 16.65 17.32
CA ALA A 7 14.44 16.44 16.06
C ALA A 7 14.52 17.75 15.24
N LEU A 8 13.37 18.44 15.07
CA LEU A 8 13.32 19.71 14.36
C LEU A 8 14.11 20.81 15.06
N THR A 9 14.03 20.90 16.38
CA THR A 9 14.81 21.86 17.17
C THR A 9 16.29 21.59 17.04
N HIS A 10 16.72 20.32 17.12
CA HIS A 10 18.12 19.94 16.98
C HIS A 10 18.67 20.29 15.59
N SER A 11 17.92 19.94 14.52
CA SER A 11 18.32 20.24 13.15
C SER A 11 18.50 21.75 12.89
N ASN A 12 17.60 22.56 13.45
CA ASN A 12 17.70 24.02 13.37
C ASN A 12 18.95 24.55 14.12
N ASN A 13 19.23 24.02 15.32
CA ASN A 13 20.38 24.45 16.14
C ASN A 13 21.73 24.16 15.47
N ILE A 14 21.83 23.11 14.65
CA ILE A 14 23.06 22.76 13.92
C ILE A 14 23.11 23.34 12.50
N GLY A 15 22.17 24.23 12.14
CA GLY A 15 22.16 24.99 10.90
C GLY A 15 21.72 24.23 9.65
N ILE A 16 20.85 23.22 9.79
CA ILE A 16 20.20 22.57 8.65
C ILE A 16 19.11 23.48 8.11
N ASP A 17 19.09 23.69 6.78
CA ASP A 17 18.14 24.63 6.14
C ASP A 17 16.69 24.13 6.26
N GLU A 18 16.46 22.84 5.99
CA GLU A 18 15.13 22.22 6.10
C GLU A 18 15.25 20.80 6.64
N CYS A 19 14.31 20.42 7.50
CA CYS A 19 14.22 19.08 8.07
C CYS A 19 12.78 18.60 8.05
N GLU A 20 12.59 17.33 7.71
CA GLU A 20 11.34 16.60 7.83
C GLU A 20 11.54 15.32 8.62
N VAL A 21 10.61 15.00 9.47
CA VAL A 21 10.62 13.77 10.26
C VAL A 21 9.28 13.07 10.13
N VAL A 22 9.34 11.80 9.78
CA VAL A 22 8.19 10.89 9.69
C VAL A 22 8.32 9.83 10.75
N VAL A 23 7.23 9.53 11.45
CA VAL A 23 7.15 8.40 12.39
C VAL A 23 6.02 7.50 11.94
N ILE A 24 6.33 6.23 11.76
CA ILE A 24 5.35 5.19 11.46
C ILE A 24 5.42 4.15 12.57
N LYS A 25 4.28 3.92 13.23
CA LYS A 25 4.13 2.87 14.24
C LYS A 25 3.08 1.91 13.73
N LYS A 26 3.39 0.63 13.69
CA LYS A 26 2.47 -0.43 13.24
C LYS A 26 2.39 -1.54 14.27
N ASN A 27 1.16 -1.96 14.57
CA ASN A 27 0.89 -3.24 15.19
C ASN A 27 0.37 -4.16 14.09
N ILE A 28 1.04 -5.28 13.88
CA ILE A 28 0.71 -6.21 12.81
C ILE A 28 0.43 -7.57 13.45
N THR A 29 -0.79 -8.06 13.28
CA THR A 29 -1.16 -9.43 13.61
C THR A 29 -1.26 -10.23 12.31
N THR A 30 -0.42 -11.24 12.17
CA THR A 30 -0.41 -12.16 11.04
C THR A 30 -0.80 -13.56 11.51
N VAL A 31 -1.77 -14.17 10.84
CA VAL A 31 -2.10 -15.59 10.98
C VAL A 31 -1.69 -16.27 9.69
N ARG A 32 -0.86 -17.33 9.78
CA ARG A 32 -0.44 -18.12 8.64
C ARG A 32 -1.21 -19.44 8.61
N ILE A 33 -1.67 -19.80 7.43
CA ILE A 33 -2.39 -21.03 7.14
C ILE A 33 -1.53 -21.86 6.20
N THR A 34 -1.27 -23.12 6.55
CA THR A 34 -0.54 -24.09 5.74
C THR A 34 -1.17 -25.47 5.99
N ASP A 35 -1.29 -26.28 4.94
CA ASP A 35 -1.87 -27.64 5.01
C ASP A 35 -3.23 -27.67 5.74
N SER A 36 -4.10 -26.70 5.43
CA SER A 36 -5.44 -26.54 5.99
C SER A 36 -5.51 -26.27 7.49
N GLU A 37 -4.39 -25.87 8.10
CA GLU A 37 -4.28 -25.58 9.53
C GLU A 37 -3.64 -24.22 9.80
N ILE A 38 -3.97 -23.62 10.95
CA ILE A 38 -3.29 -22.42 11.44
C ILE A 38 -1.96 -22.86 12.08
N VAL A 39 -0.85 -22.51 11.43
CA VAL A 39 0.50 -22.92 11.87
C VAL A 39 1.22 -21.84 12.68
N GLU A 40 0.85 -20.56 12.52
CA GLU A 40 1.48 -19.45 13.23
C GLU A 40 0.51 -18.30 13.45
N ILE A 41 0.56 -17.72 14.65
CA ILE A 41 -0.02 -16.42 14.95
C ILE A 41 1.10 -15.55 15.48
N LYS A 42 1.43 -14.48 14.74
CA LYS A 42 2.52 -13.59 15.07
C LYS A 42 2.01 -12.17 15.26
N GLN A 43 2.45 -11.53 16.34
CA GLN A 43 2.23 -10.11 16.58
C GLN A 43 3.56 -9.39 16.55
N ASN A 44 3.68 -8.40 15.68
CA ASN A 44 4.83 -7.53 15.56
C ASN A 44 4.46 -6.10 15.89
N PHE A 45 5.38 -5.42 16.54
CA PHE A 45 5.29 -3.99 16.77
C PHE A 45 6.48 -3.30 16.08
N ASP A 46 6.19 -2.60 14.99
CA ASP A 46 7.19 -1.87 14.23
C ASP A 46 7.12 -0.38 14.54
N ARG A 47 8.27 0.23 14.71
CA ARG A 47 8.40 1.68 14.85
C ARG A 47 9.58 2.16 14.01
N ASN A 48 9.28 3.01 13.05
CA ASN A 48 10.27 3.56 12.12
C ASN A 48 10.25 5.08 12.16
N TYR A 49 11.44 5.67 12.15
CA TYR A 49 11.66 7.10 12.06
C TYR A 49 12.40 7.39 10.78
N GLY A 50 11.76 8.07 9.83
CA GLY A 50 12.38 8.59 8.62
C GLY A 50 12.75 10.06 8.84
N ILE A 51 13.96 10.43 8.45
CA ILE A 51 14.46 11.79 8.57
C ILE A 51 14.97 12.22 7.21
N ARG A 52 14.47 13.33 6.69
CA ARG A 52 14.94 13.95 5.45
C ARG A 52 15.53 15.32 5.80
N LEU A 53 16.79 15.50 5.45
CA LEU A 53 17.54 16.70 5.73
C LEU A 53 17.94 17.38 4.42
N ILE A 54 17.73 18.67 4.36
CA ILE A 54 18.15 19.50 3.25
C ILE A 54 19.11 20.57 3.77
N HIS A 55 20.33 20.60 3.22
CA HIS A 55 21.32 21.62 3.51
C HIS A 55 22.03 22.04 2.23
N GLN A 56 21.97 23.33 1.88
CA GLN A 56 22.48 23.88 0.62
C GLN A 56 21.94 23.15 -0.62
N LYS A 57 20.63 22.89 -0.64
CA LYS A 57 19.94 22.08 -1.67
C LYS A 57 20.47 20.64 -1.83
N LYS A 58 21.24 20.13 -0.89
CA LYS A 58 21.68 18.72 -0.85
C LYS A 58 20.77 17.96 0.07
N ILE A 59 20.25 16.81 -0.39
CA ILE A 59 19.21 16.06 0.29
C ILE A 59 19.79 14.75 0.81
N ALA A 60 19.71 14.51 2.11
CA ALA A 60 20.02 13.24 2.74
C ALA A 60 18.77 12.66 3.40
N SER A 61 18.58 11.35 3.30
CA SER A 61 17.53 10.61 3.97
C SER A 61 18.13 9.51 4.84
N ILE A 62 17.64 9.41 6.07
CA ILE A 62 18.13 8.47 7.06
C ILE A 62 16.92 7.81 7.71
N GLN A 63 17.08 6.55 8.11
CA GLN A 63 16.09 5.81 8.87
C GLN A 63 16.69 5.25 10.15
N THR A 64 15.89 5.20 11.22
CA THR A 64 16.22 4.53 12.46
C THR A 64 14.97 3.97 13.13
N THR A 65 15.11 2.88 13.85
CA THR A 65 14.05 2.30 14.69
C THR A 65 14.15 2.76 16.15
N ASN A 66 15.26 3.42 16.51
CA ASN A 66 15.53 3.85 17.87
C ASN A 66 15.34 5.37 18.02
N LYS A 67 14.33 5.78 18.79
CA LYS A 67 14.03 7.19 19.05
C LYS A 67 15.18 7.97 19.71
N GLU A 68 16.03 7.30 20.51
CA GLU A 68 17.15 7.95 21.18
C GLU A 68 18.31 8.28 20.23
N LYS A 69 18.37 7.61 19.08
CA LYS A 69 19.39 7.85 18.04
C LYS A 69 19.02 8.94 17.05
N ILE A 70 17.82 9.51 17.12
CA ILE A 70 17.33 10.47 16.12
C ILE A 70 18.25 11.69 15.98
N THR A 71 18.67 12.30 17.08
CA THR A 71 19.58 13.47 17.05
C THR A 71 20.95 13.11 16.47
N GLY A 72 21.52 11.97 16.88
CA GLY A 72 22.77 11.47 16.27
C GLY A 72 22.64 11.15 14.78
N SER A 73 21.49 10.60 14.37
CA SER A 73 21.20 10.38 12.94
C SER A 73 21.11 11.69 12.15
N ILE A 74 20.62 12.76 12.77
CA ILE A 74 20.59 14.11 12.15
C ILE A 74 22.03 14.64 11.98
N ASP A 75 22.89 14.47 12.98
CA ASP A 75 24.30 14.88 12.90
C ASP A 75 25.05 14.11 11.80
N GLU A 76 24.82 12.81 11.68
CA GLU A 76 25.36 11.98 10.59
C GLU A 76 24.81 12.42 9.23
N GLY A 77 23.52 12.72 9.15
CA GLY A 77 22.87 13.23 7.95
C GLY A 77 23.46 14.54 7.46
N LEU A 78 23.75 15.46 8.35
CA LEU A 78 24.43 16.71 7.99
C LEU A 78 25.82 16.42 7.36
N LYS A 79 26.60 15.51 7.95
CA LYS A 79 27.88 15.08 7.36
C LYS A 79 27.71 14.44 5.98
N MET A 80 26.63 13.70 5.78
CA MET A 80 26.31 13.11 4.46
C MET A 80 25.98 14.20 3.43
N THR A 81 25.17 15.21 3.79
CA THR A 81 24.82 16.29 2.85
C THR A 81 26.06 17.01 2.32
N LEU A 82 27.09 17.19 3.14
CA LEU A 82 28.32 17.83 2.71
C LEU A 82 29.01 17.12 1.53
N LYS A 83 28.81 15.81 1.39
CA LYS A 83 29.40 14.97 0.33
C LYS A 83 28.50 14.81 -0.90
N LEU A 84 27.25 15.24 -0.83
CA LEU A 84 26.27 15.07 -1.90
C LEU A 84 26.32 16.25 -2.88
N LYS A 85 25.80 16.03 -4.09
CA LYS A 85 25.58 17.10 -5.08
C LYS A 85 24.30 17.85 -4.78
N SER A 86 24.31 19.18 -4.99
CA SER A 86 23.10 19.99 -4.89
C SER A 86 22.05 19.57 -5.91
N LYS A 87 20.79 19.73 -5.54
CA LYS A 87 19.62 19.49 -6.39
C LYS A 87 19.01 20.84 -6.77
N GLU A 88 19.43 21.39 -7.89
CA GLU A 88 19.01 22.73 -8.33
C GLU A 88 17.50 22.87 -8.54
N PHE A 89 16.83 21.74 -8.81
CA PHE A 89 15.37 21.69 -8.95
C PHE A 89 14.63 21.68 -7.59
N TRP A 90 15.32 21.55 -6.46
CA TRP A 90 14.69 21.55 -5.12
C TRP A 90 13.96 22.88 -4.87
N ARG A 91 12.66 22.77 -4.50
CA ARG A 91 11.78 23.93 -4.27
C ARG A 91 11.44 24.16 -2.80
N GLY A 92 11.86 23.29 -1.92
CA GLY A 92 11.58 23.30 -0.49
C GLY A 92 10.57 22.25 -0.06
N LEU A 93 10.53 21.99 1.25
CA LEU A 93 9.52 21.16 1.87
C LEU A 93 8.14 21.84 1.78
N PRO A 94 7.03 21.08 1.81
CA PRO A 94 5.71 21.67 1.77
C PRO A 94 5.43 22.52 3.03
N ASP A 95 4.76 23.64 2.81
CA ASP A 95 4.26 24.49 3.89
C ASP A 95 3.06 23.87 4.58
N LYS A 96 2.75 24.35 5.78
CA LYS A 96 1.53 24.00 6.50
C LYS A 96 0.31 24.31 5.64
N LYS A 97 -0.52 23.30 5.37
CA LYS A 97 -1.80 23.43 4.68
C LYS A 97 -2.89 22.70 5.45
N GLU A 98 -4.12 23.14 5.31
CA GLU A 98 -5.28 22.41 5.79
C GLU A 98 -5.38 21.09 5.01
N THR A 99 -5.46 19.98 5.74
CA THR A 99 -5.63 18.65 5.18
C THR A 99 -7.11 18.27 5.12
N THR A 100 -7.48 17.46 4.16
CA THR A 100 -8.84 16.93 4.08
C THR A 100 -9.05 15.91 5.20
N HIS A 101 -10.16 16.06 5.95
CA HIS A 101 -10.59 15.00 6.84
C HIS A 101 -11.03 13.78 6.03
N LEU A 102 -10.52 12.61 6.35
CA LEU A 102 -10.84 11.35 5.68
C LEU A 102 -11.67 10.48 6.61
N GLU A 103 -12.81 10.03 6.13
CA GLU A 103 -13.70 9.16 6.88
C GLU A 103 -13.39 7.68 6.60
N GLY A 104 -13.68 6.83 7.60
CA GLY A 104 -13.64 5.37 7.47
C GLY A 104 -12.23 4.77 7.33
N THR A 105 -11.18 5.50 7.72
CA THR A 105 -9.80 4.97 7.66
C THR A 105 -9.40 4.19 8.91
N PHE A 106 -10.17 4.28 10.00
CA PHE A 106 -9.82 3.68 11.28
C PHE A 106 -11.03 2.98 11.92
N ASP A 107 -10.80 1.76 12.42
CA ASP A 107 -11.77 0.96 13.19
C ASP A 107 -11.15 0.51 14.52
N GLN A 108 -11.74 0.96 15.63
CA GLN A 108 -11.29 0.60 16.97
C GLN A 108 -11.37 -0.91 17.22
N LYS A 109 -12.34 -1.62 16.59
CA LYS A 109 -12.49 -3.07 16.74
C LYS A 109 -11.34 -3.84 16.11
N LEU A 110 -10.79 -3.35 14.99
CA LEU A 110 -9.59 -3.93 14.38
C LEU A 110 -8.34 -3.66 15.21
N LYS A 111 -8.21 -2.45 15.74
CA LYS A 111 -7.08 -2.10 16.60
C LYS A 111 -7.01 -2.98 17.85
N ASP A 112 -8.15 -3.24 18.48
CA ASP A 112 -8.24 -3.96 19.74
C ASP A 112 -8.40 -5.48 19.57
N ILE A 113 -8.23 -6.00 18.35
CA ILE A 113 -8.43 -7.42 18.05
C ILE A 113 -7.39 -8.27 18.76
N SER A 114 -7.83 -9.33 19.41
CA SER A 114 -6.94 -10.32 20.04
C SER A 114 -6.42 -11.34 19.03
N GLY A 115 -5.27 -11.97 19.35
CA GLY A 115 -4.75 -13.08 18.53
C GLY A 115 -5.75 -14.25 18.43
N SER A 116 -6.50 -14.55 19.50
CA SER A 116 -7.58 -15.55 19.48
C SER A 116 -8.67 -15.18 18.47
N LYS A 117 -9.12 -13.91 18.45
CA LYS A 117 -10.14 -13.48 17.50
C LYS A 117 -9.64 -13.47 16.07
N ALA A 118 -8.35 -13.15 15.84
CA ALA A 118 -7.72 -13.28 14.53
C ALA A 118 -7.68 -14.76 14.09
N ALA A 119 -7.39 -15.69 15.01
CA ALA A 119 -7.47 -17.13 14.72
C ALA A 119 -8.88 -17.57 14.34
N ASP A 120 -9.93 -17.11 15.07
CA ASP A 120 -11.31 -17.44 14.72
C ASP A 120 -11.67 -16.98 13.30
N ILE A 121 -11.23 -15.79 12.90
CA ILE A 121 -11.45 -15.27 11.54
C ILE A 121 -10.74 -16.14 10.51
N ALA A 122 -9.48 -16.48 10.75
CA ALA A 122 -8.70 -17.35 9.84
C ALA A 122 -9.30 -18.77 9.76
N GLN A 123 -9.81 -19.30 10.89
CA GLN A 123 -10.49 -20.59 10.89
C GLN A 123 -11.79 -20.56 10.07
N ASN A 124 -12.53 -19.47 10.09
CA ASN A 124 -13.72 -19.32 9.24
C ASN A 124 -13.34 -19.29 7.75
N MET A 125 -12.20 -18.67 7.39
CA MET A 125 -11.68 -18.71 6.01
C MET A 125 -11.36 -20.17 5.60
N ILE A 126 -10.73 -20.97 6.47
CA ILE A 126 -10.41 -22.37 6.21
C ILE A 126 -11.71 -23.18 6.05
N ASN A 127 -12.60 -23.11 7.04
CA ASN A 127 -13.84 -23.91 7.07
C ASN A 127 -14.69 -23.69 5.81
N SER A 128 -14.77 -22.44 5.33
CA SER A 128 -15.52 -22.10 4.12
C SER A 128 -14.84 -22.59 2.83
N SER A 129 -13.53 -22.84 2.87
CA SER A 129 -12.78 -23.39 1.73
C SER A 129 -12.85 -24.90 1.63
N GLU A 130 -13.26 -25.59 2.70
CA GLU A 130 -13.26 -27.05 2.74
C GLU A 130 -14.23 -27.67 1.73
N ASN A 131 -13.75 -28.69 1.03
CA ASN A 131 -14.55 -29.51 0.12
C ASN A 131 -13.82 -30.84 -0.13
N LYS A 132 -14.55 -31.91 -0.41
CA LYS A 132 -13.97 -33.24 -0.75
C LYS A 132 -13.06 -33.25 -1.97
N LYS A 133 -13.12 -32.22 -2.81
CA LYS A 133 -12.30 -32.06 -4.00
C LYS A 133 -11.10 -31.13 -3.78
N ILE A 134 -10.92 -30.60 -2.58
CA ILE A 134 -9.80 -29.75 -2.22
C ILE A 134 -8.89 -30.54 -1.29
N ASP A 135 -7.62 -30.65 -1.67
CA ASP A 135 -6.64 -31.44 -0.96
C ASP A 135 -5.84 -30.59 0.04
N THR A 136 -5.57 -29.34 -0.32
CA THR A 136 -4.76 -28.43 0.53
C THR A 136 -5.30 -27.00 0.49
N ILE A 137 -5.28 -26.34 1.65
CA ILE A 137 -5.61 -24.93 1.81
C ILE A 137 -4.40 -24.23 2.41
N THR A 138 -3.93 -23.18 1.74
CA THR A 138 -2.88 -22.28 2.23
C THR A 138 -3.37 -20.85 2.26
N GLY A 139 -2.74 -20.00 3.08
CA GLY A 139 -3.18 -18.60 3.11
C GLY A 139 -2.62 -17.79 4.25
N SER A 140 -3.16 -16.60 4.40
CA SER A 140 -2.83 -15.72 5.52
C SER A 140 -3.95 -14.72 5.81
N LEU A 141 -4.01 -14.31 7.06
CA LEU A 141 -4.79 -13.15 7.51
C LEU A 141 -3.82 -12.14 8.11
N ASN A 142 -3.91 -10.88 7.70
CA ASN A 142 -3.13 -9.79 8.24
C ASN A 142 -4.07 -8.69 8.76
N ILE A 143 -3.82 -8.25 9.98
CA ILE A 143 -4.55 -7.14 10.62
C ILE A 143 -3.51 -6.12 11.06
N VAL A 144 -3.71 -4.87 10.64
CA VAL A 144 -2.75 -3.79 10.90
C VAL A 144 -3.46 -2.58 11.48
N ASP A 145 -2.89 -2.06 12.55
CA ASP A 145 -3.14 -0.75 13.13
C ASP A 145 -1.89 0.12 12.90
N GLU A 146 -2.07 1.28 12.29
CA GLU A 146 -0.98 2.20 11.95
C GLU A 146 -1.24 3.60 12.50
N ASP A 147 -0.25 4.14 13.23
CA ASP A 147 -0.14 5.56 13.54
C ASP A 147 0.95 6.17 12.64
N PHE A 148 0.58 7.16 11.85
CA PHE A 148 1.47 7.96 11.00
C PHE A 148 1.55 9.38 11.53
N GLU A 149 2.77 9.88 11.72
CA GLU A 149 3.04 11.26 12.13
C GLU A 149 4.11 11.85 11.19
N LEU A 150 3.87 13.04 10.64
CA LEU A 150 4.83 13.79 9.81
C LEU A 150 4.91 15.23 10.31
N CYS A 151 6.12 15.71 10.51
CA CYS A 151 6.35 17.14 10.75
C CYS A 151 7.60 17.63 10.00
N ASN A 152 7.60 18.93 9.67
CA ASN A 152 8.75 19.55 9.01
C ASN A 152 9.05 20.95 9.54
N SER A 153 10.21 21.47 9.17
CA SER A 153 10.69 22.81 9.55
C SER A 153 9.90 23.97 8.95
N LYS A 154 8.97 23.72 8.00
CA LYS A 154 8.05 24.69 7.42
C LYS A 154 6.71 24.77 8.18
N GLY A 155 6.62 24.07 9.32
CA GLY A 155 5.44 24.10 10.19
C GLY A 155 4.34 23.12 9.79
N LEU A 156 4.55 22.24 8.80
CA LEU A 156 3.65 21.12 8.57
C LEU A 156 3.71 20.17 9.78
N ASN A 157 2.55 19.84 10.31
CA ASN A 157 2.38 18.84 11.36
C ASN A 157 1.10 18.06 11.02
N PHE A 158 1.27 16.80 10.68
CA PHE A 158 0.18 15.92 10.27
C PHE A 158 0.25 14.63 11.05
N ASN A 159 -0.90 14.14 11.51
CA ASN A 159 -1.05 12.82 12.09
C ASN A 159 -2.26 12.12 11.50
N HIS A 160 -2.17 10.82 11.39
CA HIS A 160 -3.24 9.98 10.86
C HIS A 160 -3.19 8.60 11.51
N LYS A 161 -4.38 8.07 11.82
CA LYS A 161 -4.55 6.70 12.27
C LYS A 161 -5.30 5.91 11.22
N SER A 162 -4.85 4.72 10.97
CA SER A 162 -5.52 3.84 10.03
C SER A 162 -5.47 2.39 10.50
N THR A 163 -6.49 1.63 10.11
CA THR A 163 -6.54 0.18 10.30
C THR A 163 -6.82 -0.48 8.97
N TYR A 164 -6.35 -1.71 8.80
CA TYR A 164 -6.80 -2.55 7.73
C TYR A 164 -6.70 -4.04 8.09
N ILE A 165 -7.55 -4.82 7.44
CA ILE A 165 -7.57 -6.27 7.49
C ILE A 165 -7.48 -6.79 6.06
N SER A 166 -6.69 -7.82 5.84
CA SER A 166 -6.60 -8.50 4.55
C SER A 166 -6.46 -9.99 4.77
N GLY A 167 -7.19 -10.76 3.99
CA GLY A 167 -7.14 -12.22 4.00
C GLY A 167 -7.00 -12.76 2.58
N ILE A 168 -6.25 -13.83 2.43
CA ILE A 168 -6.11 -14.58 1.19
C ILE A 168 -6.10 -16.08 1.50
N ILE A 169 -6.81 -16.84 0.68
CA ILE A 169 -6.80 -18.29 0.65
C ILE A 169 -6.44 -18.75 -0.75
N ASN A 170 -5.59 -19.74 -0.85
CA ASN A 170 -5.36 -20.55 -2.03
C ASN A 170 -5.83 -21.98 -1.73
N ALA A 171 -6.83 -22.45 -2.44
CA ALA A 171 -7.34 -23.81 -2.38
C ALA A 171 -6.75 -24.60 -3.55
N GLU A 172 -6.23 -25.80 -3.30
CA GLU A 172 -5.55 -26.63 -4.30
C GLU A 172 -6.21 -28.00 -4.40
N SER A 173 -6.26 -28.54 -5.62
CA SER A 173 -6.77 -29.87 -5.92
C SER A 173 -5.84 -30.64 -6.85
N GLU A 174 -5.47 -31.86 -6.46
CA GLU A 174 -4.67 -32.79 -7.22
C GLU A 174 -5.48 -34.01 -7.70
N GLN A 175 -6.80 -33.93 -7.61
CA GLN A 175 -7.71 -35.10 -7.88
C GLN A 175 -7.77 -35.49 -9.35
N ASP A 176 -7.10 -34.78 -10.23
CA ASP A 176 -7.09 -35.01 -11.67
C ASP A 176 -5.66 -35.08 -12.25
N THR A 177 -5.58 -35.24 -13.57
CA THR A 177 -4.30 -35.35 -14.29
C THR A 177 -3.40 -34.13 -14.18
N LEU A 178 -3.98 -32.96 -13.83
CA LEU A 178 -3.26 -31.71 -13.63
C LEU A 178 -3.70 -31.05 -12.32
N PRO A 179 -2.77 -30.63 -11.48
CA PRO A 179 -3.10 -29.85 -10.30
C PRO A 179 -3.74 -28.50 -10.68
N VAL A 180 -4.75 -28.09 -9.95
CA VAL A 180 -5.44 -26.83 -10.14
C VAL A 180 -5.56 -26.09 -8.82
N SER A 181 -5.73 -24.78 -8.88
CA SER A 181 -5.92 -23.95 -7.69
C SER A 181 -6.99 -22.89 -7.91
N GLY A 182 -7.47 -22.36 -6.79
CA GLY A 182 -8.37 -21.19 -6.76
C GLY A 182 -7.99 -20.26 -5.64
N ILE A 183 -8.10 -18.96 -5.88
CA ILE A 183 -7.76 -17.90 -4.93
C ILE A 183 -9.01 -17.16 -4.53
N GLY A 184 -9.18 -16.98 -3.21
CA GLY A 184 -10.13 -16.04 -2.64
C GLY A 184 -9.39 -15.00 -1.80
N HIS A 185 -9.83 -13.76 -1.86
CA HIS A 185 -9.17 -12.68 -1.13
C HIS A 185 -10.17 -11.57 -0.80
N ALA A 186 -9.93 -10.86 0.29
CA ALA A 186 -10.59 -9.62 0.61
C ALA A 186 -9.67 -8.71 1.42
N CYS A 187 -9.92 -7.41 1.33
CA CYS A 187 -9.29 -6.42 2.20
C CYS A 187 -10.29 -5.31 2.53
N GLY A 188 -10.07 -4.65 3.66
CA GLY A 188 -10.93 -3.56 4.12
C GLY A 188 -10.34 -2.78 5.28
N ARG A 189 -11.00 -1.66 5.61
CA ARG A 189 -10.63 -0.77 6.72
C ARG A 189 -11.37 -1.10 8.01
N THR A 190 -12.46 -1.86 7.93
CA THR A 190 -13.35 -2.14 9.05
C THR A 190 -13.65 -3.63 9.16
N LEU A 191 -13.75 -4.12 10.40
CA LEU A 191 -14.07 -5.52 10.67
C LEU A 191 -15.49 -5.89 10.19
N SER A 192 -16.44 -4.97 10.27
CA SER A 192 -17.84 -5.23 9.93
C SER A 192 -18.09 -5.48 8.44
N LYS A 193 -17.16 -5.09 7.58
CA LYS A 193 -17.25 -5.28 6.11
C LYS A 193 -16.33 -6.38 5.60
N PHE A 194 -15.61 -7.04 6.49
CA PHE A 194 -14.73 -8.14 6.14
C PHE A 194 -15.46 -9.47 6.31
N SER A 195 -15.63 -10.22 5.24
CA SER A 195 -16.29 -11.54 5.23
C SER A 195 -15.25 -12.64 5.00
N PRO A 196 -14.79 -13.32 6.07
CA PRO A 196 -13.86 -14.43 5.95
C PRO A 196 -14.46 -15.62 5.20
N GLU A 197 -15.78 -15.85 5.33
CA GLU A 197 -16.49 -16.93 4.66
C GLU A 197 -16.47 -16.73 3.14
N GLN A 198 -16.64 -15.50 2.66
CA GLN A 198 -16.60 -15.20 1.23
C GLN A 198 -15.22 -15.52 0.63
N ILE A 199 -14.12 -15.25 1.36
CA ILE A 199 -12.77 -15.55 0.90
C ILE A 199 -12.59 -17.06 0.68
N GLY A 200 -13.05 -17.86 1.64
CA GLY A 200 -12.99 -19.31 1.51
C GLY A 200 -13.88 -19.87 0.39
N ASP A 201 -15.10 -19.35 0.29
CA ASP A 201 -16.04 -19.77 -0.77
C ASP A 201 -15.52 -19.42 -2.18
N ASP A 202 -14.93 -18.23 -2.36
CA ASP A 202 -14.37 -17.81 -3.65
C ASP A 202 -13.18 -18.71 -4.06
N ALA A 203 -12.26 -18.99 -3.13
CA ALA A 203 -11.14 -19.91 -3.37
C ALA A 203 -11.63 -21.31 -3.76
N LYS A 204 -12.55 -21.85 -2.98
CA LYS A 204 -13.17 -23.17 -3.22
C LYS A 204 -13.83 -23.23 -4.60
N ASN A 205 -14.70 -22.26 -4.90
CA ASN A 205 -15.48 -22.28 -6.14
C ASN A 205 -14.56 -22.12 -7.36
N MET A 206 -13.54 -21.28 -7.29
CA MET A 206 -12.56 -21.13 -8.35
C MET A 206 -11.74 -22.42 -8.54
N CYS A 207 -11.27 -23.04 -7.47
CA CYS A 207 -10.54 -24.30 -7.54
C CYS A 207 -11.38 -25.42 -8.17
N ILE A 208 -12.61 -25.65 -7.66
CA ILE A 208 -13.50 -26.67 -8.16
C ILE A 208 -13.89 -26.44 -9.63
N GLY A 209 -14.13 -25.16 -10.00
CA GLY A 209 -14.43 -24.78 -11.39
C GLY A 209 -13.27 -24.97 -12.35
N SER A 210 -12.04 -25.07 -11.84
CA SER A 210 -10.82 -25.30 -12.63
C SER A 210 -10.46 -26.77 -12.81
N ILE A 211 -11.15 -27.71 -12.16
CA ILE A 211 -10.94 -29.15 -12.31
C ILE A 211 -11.23 -29.58 -13.76
N ASN A 212 -10.44 -30.49 -14.31
CA ASN A 212 -10.50 -30.95 -15.71
C ASN A 212 -10.23 -29.83 -16.73
N PRO A 213 -9.10 -29.10 -16.62
CA PRO A 213 -8.81 -28.02 -17.54
C PRO A 213 -8.66 -28.54 -18.98
N GLN A 214 -9.25 -27.81 -19.93
CA GLN A 214 -9.19 -28.15 -21.34
C GLN A 214 -8.16 -27.29 -22.06
N LYS A 215 -7.37 -27.94 -22.94
CA LYS A 215 -6.44 -27.20 -23.80
C LYS A 215 -7.20 -26.43 -24.85
N ILE A 216 -6.94 -25.12 -24.95
CA ILE A 216 -7.47 -24.27 -26.01
C ILE A 216 -6.45 -24.07 -27.11
N ASN A 217 -6.92 -23.88 -28.34
CA ASN A 217 -6.06 -23.56 -29.47
C ASN A 217 -5.55 -22.13 -29.40
N SER A 218 -4.37 -21.84 -30.00
CA SER A 218 -3.91 -20.47 -30.15
C SER A 218 -4.85 -19.70 -31.05
N GLY A 219 -5.22 -18.47 -30.63
CA GLY A 219 -6.19 -17.65 -31.38
C GLY A 219 -6.41 -16.29 -30.74
N LYS A 220 -7.32 -15.53 -31.33
CA LYS A 220 -7.83 -14.27 -30.74
C LYS A 220 -9.11 -14.57 -29.98
N TYR A 221 -9.15 -14.16 -28.74
CA TYR A 221 -10.28 -14.38 -27.85
C TYR A 221 -10.72 -13.06 -27.21
N SER A 222 -12.01 -12.92 -26.96
CA SER A 222 -12.53 -11.91 -26.02
C SER A 222 -12.34 -12.43 -24.61
N ILE A 223 -11.76 -11.60 -23.73
CA ILE A 223 -11.43 -11.97 -22.34
C ILE A 223 -12.18 -11.03 -21.39
N ILE A 224 -12.81 -11.61 -20.39
CA ILE A 224 -13.37 -10.87 -19.24
C ILE A 224 -12.42 -11.09 -18.07
N PHE A 225 -11.84 -10.01 -17.56
CA PHE A 225 -11.01 -10.05 -16.36
C PHE A 225 -11.85 -9.74 -15.13
N GLU A 226 -11.65 -10.51 -14.07
CA GLU A 226 -12.20 -10.20 -12.76
C GLU A 226 -11.48 -9.00 -12.13
N PRO A 227 -12.13 -8.29 -11.18
CA PRO A 227 -11.55 -7.09 -10.54
C PRO A 227 -10.16 -7.32 -9.94
N TYR A 228 -9.88 -8.49 -9.36
CA TYR A 228 -8.57 -8.82 -8.81
C TYR A 228 -7.49 -8.83 -9.89
N SER A 229 -7.72 -9.56 -10.98
CA SER A 229 -6.78 -9.62 -12.11
C SER A 229 -6.55 -8.26 -12.75
N VAL A 230 -7.62 -7.43 -12.85
CA VAL A 230 -7.49 -6.04 -13.30
C VAL A 230 -6.63 -5.22 -12.34
N GLY A 231 -6.82 -5.39 -11.03
CA GLY A 231 -6.02 -4.73 -9.99
C GLY A 231 -4.53 -5.09 -10.09
N GLU A 232 -4.19 -6.35 -10.32
CA GLU A 232 -2.80 -6.78 -10.54
C GLU A 232 -2.19 -6.18 -11.81
N ILE A 233 -2.91 -6.22 -12.94
CA ILE A 233 -2.45 -5.61 -14.19
C ILE A 233 -2.22 -4.12 -13.99
N LEU A 234 -3.16 -3.41 -13.35
CA LEU A 234 -3.01 -1.99 -13.07
C LEU A 234 -1.81 -1.70 -12.18
N SER A 235 -1.63 -2.45 -11.11
CA SER A 235 -0.56 -2.23 -10.11
C SER A 235 0.82 -2.52 -10.67
N PHE A 236 1.02 -3.68 -11.29
CA PHE A 236 2.35 -4.16 -11.68
C PHE A 236 2.76 -3.71 -13.09
N VAL A 237 1.81 -3.50 -13.99
CA VAL A 237 2.12 -3.20 -15.40
C VAL A 237 1.79 -1.76 -15.76
N VAL A 238 0.63 -1.25 -15.34
CA VAL A 238 0.09 0.01 -15.87
C VAL A 238 0.48 1.22 -15.03
N ALA A 239 0.39 1.15 -13.69
CA ALA A 239 0.56 2.31 -12.80
C ALA A 239 1.90 3.03 -12.96
N SER A 240 3.01 2.28 -13.05
CA SER A 240 4.36 2.83 -13.23
C SER A 240 4.53 3.64 -14.52
N ASN A 241 3.72 3.35 -15.56
CA ASN A 241 3.76 4.03 -16.84
C ASN A 241 3.15 5.44 -16.80
N PHE A 242 2.35 5.77 -15.78
CA PHE A 242 1.80 7.12 -15.57
C PHE A 242 2.72 8.03 -14.75
N ASN A 243 3.81 7.52 -14.18
CA ASN A 243 4.76 8.33 -13.44
C ASN A 243 5.46 9.33 -14.36
N PHE A 244 5.43 10.63 -13.99
CA PHE A 244 6.01 11.71 -14.81
C PHE A 244 7.50 11.50 -15.11
N LYS A 245 8.28 11.00 -14.14
CA LYS A 245 9.70 10.70 -14.34
C LYS A 245 9.89 9.63 -15.42
N THR A 246 9.13 8.53 -15.33
CA THR A 246 9.18 7.43 -16.32
C THR A 246 8.81 7.92 -17.72
N LEU A 247 7.80 8.80 -17.81
CA LEU A 247 7.39 9.45 -19.06
C LEU A 247 8.49 10.38 -19.61
N SER A 248 9.06 11.25 -18.77
CA SER A 248 10.08 12.22 -19.17
C SER A 248 11.39 11.56 -19.63
N GLU A 249 11.73 10.42 -19.02
CA GLU A 249 12.87 9.59 -19.39
C GLU A 249 12.59 8.67 -20.60
N LYS A 250 11.40 8.76 -21.21
CA LYS A 250 10.94 7.94 -22.35
C LYS A 250 10.99 6.42 -22.07
N LYS A 251 10.79 6.02 -20.83
CA LYS A 251 10.75 4.62 -20.39
C LYS A 251 9.33 4.06 -20.33
N SER A 252 8.30 4.90 -20.41
CA SER A 252 6.90 4.51 -20.44
C SER A 252 6.45 4.18 -21.86
N CYS A 253 5.59 3.17 -22.00
CA CYS A 253 4.88 2.90 -23.25
C CYS A 253 3.97 4.07 -23.68
N PHE A 254 3.62 4.97 -22.76
CA PHE A 254 2.80 6.16 -23.03
C PHE A 254 3.59 7.44 -23.28
N SER A 255 4.93 7.40 -23.35
CA SER A 255 5.78 8.60 -23.43
C SER A 255 5.43 9.53 -24.61
N ASN A 256 4.94 8.97 -25.73
CA ASN A 256 4.56 9.75 -26.92
C ASN A 256 3.03 9.91 -27.05
N ASN A 257 2.26 9.50 -26.04
CA ASN A 257 0.81 9.38 -26.16
C ASN A 257 0.06 10.38 -25.28
N PHE A 258 0.76 11.34 -24.67
CA PHE A 258 0.12 12.37 -23.86
C PHE A 258 -0.92 13.16 -24.68
N LYS A 259 -2.15 13.26 -24.15
CA LYS A 259 -3.34 13.82 -24.81
C LYS A 259 -3.85 13.04 -26.03
N ASN A 260 -3.30 11.88 -26.33
CA ASN A 260 -3.76 11.01 -27.40
C ASN A 260 -4.66 9.88 -26.86
N LYS A 261 -5.45 9.30 -27.77
CA LYS A 261 -6.27 8.12 -27.47
C LYS A 261 -5.36 6.89 -27.36
N ILE A 262 -5.49 6.15 -26.24
CA ILE A 262 -4.68 4.96 -25.93
C ILE A 262 -5.51 3.71 -25.63
N SER A 263 -6.82 3.86 -25.49
CA SER A 263 -7.75 2.76 -25.20
C SER A 263 -9.14 3.04 -25.79
N ALA A 264 -10.09 2.13 -25.55
CA ALA A 264 -11.49 2.31 -25.94
C ALA A 264 -12.13 3.53 -25.27
N ASP A 265 -13.18 4.08 -25.86
CA ASP A 265 -13.85 5.30 -25.37
C ASP A 265 -14.49 5.09 -23.99
N GLU A 266 -14.92 3.87 -23.69
CA GLU A 266 -15.55 3.51 -22.44
C GLU A 266 -14.53 3.40 -21.27
N PHE A 267 -13.23 3.31 -21.58
CA PHE A 267 -12.20 3.13 -20.55
C PHE A 267 -11.83 4.45 -19.88
N ASN A 268 -12.03 4.47 -18.57
CA ASN A 268 -11.67 5.58 -17.70
C ASN A 268 -10.80 5.07 -16.54
N LEU A 269 -9.71 5.77 -16.24
CA LEU A 269 -8.83 5.46 -15.11
C LEU A 269 -8.56 6.72 -14.30
N THR A 270 -8.83 6.64 -13.01
CA THR A 270 -8.69 7.76 -12.08
C THR A 270 -7.88 7.30 -10.86
N ASP A 271 -6.87 8.08 -10.49
CA ASP A 271 -6.25 8.01 -9.17
C ASP A 271 -7.07 8.88 -8.21
N ASP A 272 -7.73 8.24 -7.24
CA ASP A 272 -8.61 8.91 -6.29
C ASP A 272 -8.20 8.57 -4.85
N PRO A 273 -7.40 9.43 -4.19
CA PRO A 273 -6.94 9.21 -2.83
C PRO A 273 -8.00 9.52 -1.76
N HIS A 274 -9.23 9.86 -2.13
CA HIS A 274 -10.28 10.30 -1.20
C HIS A 274 -11.50 9.37 -1.18
N ILE A 275 -11.36 8.15 -1.69
CA ILE A 275 -12.45 7.15 -1.63
C ILE A 275 -12.68 6.78 -0.16
N PRO A 276 -13.90 6.99 0.39
CA PRO A 276 -14.19 6.57 1.77
C PRO A 276 -13.88 5.08 1.97
N GLU A 277 -13.21 4.77 3.09
CA GLU A 277 -12.76 3.41 3.43
C GLU A 277 -11.80 2.75 2.42
N GLY A 278 -11.36 3.46 1.38
CA GLY A 278 -10.39 2.94 0.41
C GLY A 278 -9.04 2.61 1.08
N ILE A 279 -8.44 1.47 0.73
CA ILE A 279 -7.16 1.04 1.32
C ILE A 279 -6.04 2.05 1.02
N GLY A 280 -6.01 2.64 -0.19
CA GLY A 280 -5.05 3.66 -0.60
C GLY A 280 -5.41 5.09 -0.21
N THR A 281 -6.51 5.30 0.53
CA THR A 281 -6.97 6.65 0.90
C THR A 281 -5.99 7.34 1.83
N LYS A 282 -5.51 8.53 1.42
CA LYS A 282 -4.52 9.37 2.14
C LYS A 282 -4.83 10.85 1.94
N ALA A 283 -4.73 11.65 2.99
CA ALA A 283 -4.91 13.11 2.92
C ALA A 283 -3.68 13.85 2.38
N ILE A 284 -2.51 13.28 2.61
CA ILE A 284 -1.22 13.75 2.09
C ILE A 284 -0.46 12.57 1.47
N ASP A 285 0.40 12.88 0.53
CA ASP A 285 1.34 11.90 -0.02
C ASP A 285 2.57 11.70 0.89
N ASP A 286 3.50 10.87 0.45
CA ASP A 286 4.71 10.55 1.22
C ASP A 286 5.71 11.73 1.29
N GLU A 287 5.46 12.82 0.56
CA GLU A 287 6.22 14.08 0.62
C GLU A 287 5.50 15.17 1.45
N GLY A 288 4.36 14.85 2.08
CA GLY A 288 3.58 15.80 2.86
C GLY A 288 2.72 16.76 2.02
N VAL A 289 2.60 16.52 0.72
CA VAL A 289 1.76 17.33 -0.17
C VAL A 289 0.32 16.82 -0.13
N LYS A 290 -0.65 17.75 -0.09
CA LYS A 290 -2.07 17.41 -0.11
C LYS A 290 -2.42 16.62 -1.37
N THR A 291 -3.01 15.44 -1.19
CA THR A 291 -3.45 14.59 -2.29
C THR A 291 -4.64 15.17 -3.03
N LYS A 292 -4.80 14.79 -4.27
CA LYS A 292 -5.91 15.21 -5.14
C LYS A 292 -6.30 14.10 -6.10
N LYS A 293 -7.56 14.10 -6.49
CA LYS A 293 -8.08 13.23 -7.54
C LYS A 293 -7.49 13.59 -8.89
N ILE A 294 -6.93 12.61 -9.62
CA ILE A 294 -6.28 12.79 -10.91
C ILE A 294 -6.92 11.84 -11.92
N LYS A 295 -7.52 12.38 -12.98
CA LYS A 295 -7.98 11.59 -14.12
C LYS A 295 -6.76 11.24 -14.99
N LEU A 296 -6.36 9.99 -14.99
CA LEU A 296 -5.23 9.48 -15.79
C LEU A 296 -5.65 9.24 -17.22
N ILE A 297 -6.79 8.55 -17.41
CA ILE A 297 -7.44 8.31 -18.69
C ILE A 297 -8.89 8.74 -18.59
N GLU A 298 -9.38 9.48 -19.56
CA GLU A 298 -10.77 9.87 -19.70
C GLU A 298 -11.23 9.66 -21.14
N ASN A 299 -12.29 8.85 -21.31
CA ASN A 299 -12.83 8.44 -22.60
C ASN A 299 -11.73 7.91 -23.54
N GLY A 300 -10.89 7.01 -23.02
CA GLY A 300 -9.78 6.41 -23.75
C GLY A 300 -8.58 7.33 -24.00
N VAL A 301 -8.61 8.59 -23.59
CA VAL A 301 -7.55 9.59 -23.83
C VAL A 301 -6.67 9.75 -22.59
N PHE A 302 -5.36 9.65 -22.74
CA PHE A 302 -4.39 9.93 -21.67
C PHE A 302 -4.41 11.43 -21.32
N LYS A 303 -4.86 11.77 -20.11
CA LYS A 303 -5.07 13.16 -19.65
C LYS A 303 -3.92 13.71 -18.81
N ASN A 304 -3.53 13.00 -17.77
CA ASN A 304 -2.55 13.49 -16.80
C ASN A 304 -1.58 12.39 -16.38
N PRO A 305 -0.29 12.72 -16.20
CA PRO A 305 0.65 11.88 -15.47
C PRO A 305 0.50 12.08 -13.95
N ILE A 306 1.12 11.19 -13.19
CA ILE A 306 1.29 11.30 -11.73
C ILE A 306 2.66 11.95 -11.48
N PHE A 307 2.67 13.03 -10.70
CA PHE A 307 3.88 13.70 -10.23
C PHE A 307 4.18 13.27 -8.80
N TYR A 308 5.43 12.95 -8.55
CA TYR A 308 6.00 12.71 -7.21
C TYR A 308 7.04 13.76 -6.93
#